data_222afbccf0f352ff94917d81461f091d
#
_entry.id   222afbccf0f352ff94917d81461f091d
#
_cell.length_a   1.000
_cell.length_b   1.000
_cell.length_c   1.000
_cell.angle_alpha   90.00
_cell.angle_beta   90.00
_cell.angle_gamma   90.00
#
_symmetry.space_group_name_H-M   'P 1'
#
loop_
_entity.id
_entity.type
_entity.pdbx_description
1 polymer ?
#
loop_
_entity_poly.entity_id
_entity_poly.type
_entity_poly.pdbx_seq_one_letter_code
_entity_poly.pdbx_strand_id
1 'polypeptide(L)'
;MNKIGIYYAFWINDWNVDFHEYVDKVADLGFDILEVNAGTVANMTSDERKKLKAHADSKKIDLTYCIGLTHEFDIASADDATRKGGIEFLKKQARSVGEIGGGKVSGIIYSSWPATMPEGETDKRPYLDRSIASMKEAIKAAEENDVIFNVEVVNRFEQYLLNTAEEAVEYVKRVGSPNVKILLDTFHMNIEEDTISKAIETAGGYLGHVHIGENNRKPPGYGHIPWEELASALKRINYQGAIVMEPFLIPGGQVGRDIKVWRDMSVGVDLDEEARKAVTFIRKKLAEA
;
A
#
# COMPACT_ATOMS: atom_id res chain seq x y z
N MET A 1 -15.61 -13.72 -2.53
CA MET A 1 -14.67 -13.23 -3.58
C MET A 1 -14.02 -11.97 -3.06
N ASN A 2 -12.71 -11.81 -3.22
CA ASN A 2 -11.98 -10.62 -2.76
C ASN A 2 -12.48 -9.35 -3.47
N LYS A 3 -12.55 -8.24 -2.75
CA LYS A 3 -12.80 -6.92 -3.34
C LYS A 3 -11.55 -6.46 -4.09
N ILE A 4 -11.76 -5.90 -5.29
CA ILE A 4 -10.68 -5.43 -6.16
C ILE A 4 -10.70 -3.90 -6.20
N GLY A 5 -9.55 -3.31 -5.96
CA GLY A 5 -9.35 -1.87 -5.98
C GLY A 5 -8.29 -1.39 -6.95
N ILE A 6 -8.16 -0.09 -7.01
CA ILE A 6 -7.08 0.59 -7.73
C ILE A 6 -6.63 1.82 -6.96
N TYR A 7 -5.32 2.07 -6.99
CA TYR A 7 -4.72 3.27 -6.43
C TYR A 7 -4.97 4.46 -7.36
N TYR A 8 -5.47 5.56 -6.81
CA TYR A 8 -5.87 6.74 -7.58
C TYR A 8 -4.74 7.31 -8.46
N ALA A 9 -3.48 7.12 -8.04
CA ALA A 9 -2.30 7.63 -8.75
C ALA A 9 -2.05 6.99 -10.13
N PHE A 10 -2.85 6.00 -10.53
CA PHE A 10 -2.83 5.45 -11.88
C PHE A 10 -3.12 6.49 -12.97
N TRP A 11 -3.97 7.48 -12.66
CA TRP A 11 -4.43 8.49 -13.62
C TRP A 11 -3.71 9.83 -13.56
N ILE A 12 -2.77 9.99 -12.63
CA ILE A 12 -2.21 11.31 -12.29
C ILE A 12 -0.69 11.28 -12.19
N ASN A 13 -0.10 12.46 -12.19
CA ASN A 13 1.33 12.66 -11.94
C ASN A 13 1.60 13.63 -10.77
N ASP A 14 0.58 14.01 -10.00
CA ASP A 14 0.68 14.81 -8.77
C ASP A 14 -0.10 14.12 -7.65
N TRP A 15 0.46 14.07 -6.43
CA TRP A 15 -0.17 13.39 -5.29
C TRP A 15 -1.43 14.11 -4.77
N ASN A 16 -1.56 15.41 -5.03
CA ASN A 16 -2.64 16.23 -4.49
C ASN A 16 -3.75 16.42 -5.53
N VAL A 17 -4.86 15.72 -5.34
CA VAL A 17 -6.04 15.75 -6.23
C VAL A 17 -7.33 15.71 -5.44
N ASP A 18 -8.45 16.02 -6.09
CA ASP A 18 -9.79 15.79 -5.53
C ASP A 18 -10.19 14.31 -5.68
N PHE A 19 -10.23 13.58 -4.57
CA PHE A 19 -10.59 12.15 -4.59
C PHE A 19 -12.05 11.89 -5.00
N HIS A 20 -12.93 12.87 -4.94
CA HIS A 20 -14.33 12.71 -5.35
C HIS A 20 -14.48 12.29 -6.81
N GLU A 21 -13.66 12.85 -7.71
CA GLU A 21 -13.64 12.48 -9.12
C GLU A 21 -13.27 11.00 -9.34
N TYR A 22 -12.36 10.49 -8.51
CA TYR A 22 -11.89 9.09 -8.61
C TYR A 22 -12.87 8.10 -7.99
N VAL A 23 -13.68 8.50 -7.00
CA VAL A 23 -14.78 7.68 -6.50
C VAL A 23 -15.77 7.37 -7.62
N ASP A 24 -16.21 8.38 -8.38
CA ASP A 24 -17.11 8.18 -9.51
C ASP A 24 -16.46 7.31 -10.60
N LYS A 25 -15.23 7.63 -10.95
CA LYS A 25 -14.45 6.92 -11.98
C LYS A 25 -14.32 5.42 -11.67
N VAL A 26 -13.88 5.05 -10.46
CA VAL A 26 -13.68 3.63 -10.11
C VAL A 26 -15.00 2.86 -10.03
N ALA A 27 -16.09 3.51 -9.62
CA ALA A 27 -17.42 2.91 -9.64
C ALA A 27 -17.88 2.58 -11.07
N ASP A 28 -17.69 3.51 -12.01
CA ASP A 28 -18.05 3.35 -13.43
C ASP A 28 -17.18 2.29 -14.13
N LEU A 29 -15.94 2.11 -13.67
CA LEU A 29 -15.00 1.11 -14.19
C LEU A 29 -15.21 -0.29 -13.60
N GLY A 30 -16.04 -0.43 -12.57
CA GLY A 30 -16.41 -1.72 -11.96
C GLY A 30 -15.46 -2.20 -10.87
N PHE A 31 -14.73 -1.30 -10.22
CA PHE A 31 -13.98 -1.61 -9.01
C PHE A 31 -14.86 -1.61 -7.76
N ASP A 32 -14.35 -2.22 -6.69
CA ASP A 32 -14.99 -2.26 -5.37
C ASP A 32 -14.33 -1.28 -4.38
N ILE A 33 -13.07 -0.87 -4.67
CA ILE A 33 -12.24 -0.08 -3.77
C ILE A 33 -11.53 1.03 -4.55
N LEU A 34 -11.51 2.23 -3.95
CA LEU A 34 -10.55 3.29 -4.29
C LEU A 34 -9.50 3.36 -3.17
N GLU A 35 -8.24 3.21 -3.52
CA GLU A 35 -7.15 3.49 -2.59
C GLU A 35 -6.64 4.91 -2.79
N VAL A 36 -6.49 5.64 -1.67
CA VAL A 36 -6.15 7.06 -1.66
C VAL A 36 -4.96 7.35 -0.74
N ASN A 37 -4.34 8.53 -0.89
CA ASN A 37 -3.21 8.93 -0.04
C ASN A 37 -3.66 9.20 1.41
N ALA A 38 -3.12 8.44 2.35
CA ALA A 38 -3.45 8.55 3.77
C ALA A 38 -3.07 9.91 4.38
N GLY A 39 -1.96 10.50 3.94
CA GLY A 39 -1.50 11.82 4.40
C GLY A 39 -2.44 12.95 3.95
N THR A 40 -2.90 12.90 2.71
CA THR A 40 -3.90 13.85 2.18
C THR A 40 -5.20 13.77 3.00
N VAL A 41 -5.71 12.55 3.24
CA VAL A 41 -6.92 12.34 4.07
C VAL A 41 -6.72 12.84 5.51
N ALA A 42 -5.56 12.60 6.10
CA ALA A 42 -5.26 13.09 7.45
C ALA A 42 -5.14 14.61 7.55
N ASN A 43 -4.90 15.31 6.44
CA ASN A 43 -4.85 16.77 6.37
C ASN A 43 -6.20 17.42 6.04
N MET A 44 -7.19 16.66 5.57
CA MET A 44 -8.56 17.13 5.40
C MET A 44 -9.17 17.55 6.74
N THR A 45 -10.13 18.46 6.69
CA THR A 45 -11.02 18.70 7.83
C THR A 45 -11.95 17.51 8.08
N SER A 46 -12.52 17.41 9.28
CA SER A 46 -13.51 16.37 9.61
C SER A 46 -14.68 16.34 8.61
N ASP A 47 -15.17 17.52 8.23
CA ASP A 47 -16.30 17.62 7.28
C ASP A 47 -15.92 17.14 5.86
N GLU A 48 -14.71 17.44 5.39
CA GLU A 48 -14.23 16.94 4.08
C GLU A 48 -14.08 15.42 4.10
N ARG A 49 -13.48 14.85 5.14
CA ARG A 49 -13.39 13.37 5.29
C ARG A 49 -14.76 12.72 5.28
N LYS A 50 -15.72 13.24 6.04
CA LYS A 50 -17.09 12.71 6.09
C LYS A 50 -17.81 12.81 4.75
N LYS A 51 -17.62 13.92 4.01
CA LYS A 51 -18.16 14.09 2.65
C LYS A 51 -17.56 13.06 1.69
N LEU A 52 -16.25 12.87 1.71
CA LEU A 52 -15.59 11.87 0.87
C LEU A 52 -16.11 10.46 1.18
N LYS A 53 -16.20 10.10 2.46
CA LYS A 53 -16.74 8.80 2.88
C LYS A 53 -18.19 8.61 2.45
N ALA A 54 -19.05 9.61 2.69
CA ALA A 54 -20.46 9.55 2.28
C ALA A 54 -20.61 9.42 0.75
N HIS A 55 -19.75 10.09 -0.03
CA HIS A 55 -19.74 9.95 -1.48
C HIS A 55 -19.34 8.51 -1.88
N ALA A 56 -18.25 7.99 -1.34
CA ALA A 56 -17.81 6.61 -1.60
C ALA A 56 -18.90 5.58 -1.24
N ASP A 57 -19.56 5.75 -0.08
CA ASP A 57 -20.66 4.87 0.35
C ASP A 57 -21.87 4.94 -0.62
N SER A 58 -22.19 6.13 -1.12
CA SER A 58 -23.29 6.31 -2.08
C SER A 58 -23.06 5.55 -3.39
N LYS A 59 -21.79 5.36 -3.76
CA LYS A 59 -21.32 4.61 -4.92
C LYS A 59 -20.99 3.14 -4.61
N LYS A 60 -21.10 2.72 -3.33
CA LYS A 60 -20.69 1.39 -2.85
C LYS A 60 -19.21 1.10 -3.06
N ILE A 61 -18.38 2.11 -2.97
CA ILE A 61 -16.92 2.03 -3.04
C ILE A 61 -16.35 2.05 -1.62
N ASP A 62 -15.54 1.06 -1.29
CA ASP A 62 -14.74 1.08 -0.07
C ASP A 62 -13.52 1.99 -0.27
N LEU A 63 -13.07 2.63 0.81
CA LEU A 63 -11.82 3.37 0.82
C LEU A 63 -10.72 2.58 1.53
N THR A 64 -9.54 2.50 0.94
CA THR A 64 -8.29 2.09 1.59
C THR A 64 -7.27 3.21 1.45
N TYR A 65 -6.23 3.19 2.28
CA TYR A 65 -5.32 4.31 2.42
C TYR A 65 -3.88 3.83 2.32
N CYS A 66 -3.06 4.50 1.50
CA CYS A 66 -1.65 4.14 1.34
C CYS A 66 -0.75 5.37 1.46
N ILE A 67 0.47 5.20 2.00
CA ILE A 67 1.48 6.26 2.10
C ILE A 67 2.89 5.69 2.29
N GLY A 68 3.88 6.36 1.72
CA GLY A 68 5.28 6.28 2.15
C GLY A 68 5.60 7.45 3.09
N LEU A 69 6.21 7.17 4.26
CA LEU A 69 6.63 8.24 5.18
C LEU A 69 7.79 9.02 4.57
N THR A 70 7.75 10.33 4.65
CA THR A 70 8.90 11.17 4.27
C THR A 70 10.01 11.11 5.32
N HIS A 71 11.21 11.57 4.99
CA HIS A 71 12.36 11.55 5.91
C HIS A 71 12.10 12.30 7.22
N GLU A 72 11.27 13.33 7.22
CA GLU A 72 10.90 14.09 8.42
C GLU A 72 10.01 13.29 9.40
N PHE A 73 9.37 12.22 8.92
CA PHE A 73 8.52 11.33 9.70
C PHE A 73 9.08 9.91 9.85
N ASP A 74 10.41 9.74 9.65
CA ASP A 74 11.05 8.44 9.75
C ASP A 74 11.06 7.89 11.17
N ILE A 75 10.21 6.89 11.42
CA ILE A 75 10.12 6.23 12.73
C ILE A 75 11.27 5.26 13.04
N ALA A 76 12.17 5.02 12.08
CA ALA A 76 13.42 4.27 12.26
C ALA A 76 14.65 5.18 12.49
N SER A 77 14.50 6.49 12.37
CA SER A 77 15.58 7.48 12.48
C SER A 77 16.37 7.34 13.79
N ALA A 78 17.64 7.68 13.78
CA ALA A 78 18.45 7.83 14.99
C ALA A 78 18.07 9.09 15.79
N ASP A 79 17.52 10.11 15.13
CA ASP A 79 17.05 11.34 15.76
C ASP A 79 15.69 11.14 16.46
N ASP A 80 15.66 11.42 17.77
CA ASP A 80 14.45 11.26 18.59
C ASP A 80 13.29 12.19 18.20
N ALA A 81 13.60 13.41 17.73
CA ALA A 81 12.59 14.38 17.34
C ALA A 81 11.88 13.91 16.05
N THR A 82 12.63 13.44 15.07
CA THR A 82 12.11 12.83 13.84
C THR A 82 11.22 11.64 14.14
N ARG A 83 11.68 10.70 15.00
CA ARG A 83 10.85 9.54 15.38
C ARG A 83 9.54 9.93 16.05
N LYS A 84 9.59 10.87 17.00
CA LYS A 84 8.37 11.37 17.69
C LYS A 84 7.42 12.03 16.70
N GLY A 85 7.93 12.83 15.77
CA GLY A 85 7.13 13.41 14.67
C GLY A 85 6.43 12.36 13.84
N GLY A 86 7.15 11.30 13.45
CA GLY A 86 6.59 10.18 12.68
C GLY A 86 5.53 9.39 13.44
N ILE A 87 5.77 9.11 14.73
CA ILE A 87 4.77 8.46 15.62
C ILE A 87 3.49 9.27 15.68
N GLU A 88 3.57 10.58 15.93
CA GLU A 88 2.37 11.44 15.99
C GLU A 88 1.68 11.56 14.64
N PHE A 89 2.44 11.55 13.53
CA PHE A 89 1.87 11.53 12.18
C PHE A 89 1.07 10.25 11.92
N LEU A 90 1.59 9.09 12.28
CA LEU A 90 0.86 7.81 12.19
C LEU A 90 -0.39 7.78 13.08
N LYS A 91 -0.28 8.28 14.31
CA LYS A 91 -1.43 8.42 15.21
C LYS A 91 -2.51 9.35 14.64
N LYS A 92 -2.11 10.44 13.98
CA LYS A 92 -3.03 11.35 13.27
C LYS A 92 -3.76 10.62 12.16
N GLN A 93 -3.05 9.82 11.35
CA GLN A 93 -3.68 9.03 10.28
C GLN A 93 -4.70 8.04 10.85
N ALA A 94 -4.33 7.29 11.89
CA ALA A 94 -5.24 6.35 12.55
C ALA A 94 -6.52 7.04 13.03
N ARG A 95 -6.40 8.17 13.73
CA ARG A 95 -7.57 8.94 14.18
C ARG A 95 -8.42 9.46 13.02
N SER A 96 -7.78 9.96 11.97
CA SER A 96 -8.49 10.52 10.80
C SER A 96 -9.26 9.46 10.01
N VAL A 97 -8.69 8.28 9.87
CA VAL A 97 -9.35 7.13 9.22
C VAL A 97 -10.43 6.54 10.15
N GLY A 98 -10.16 6.45 11.46
CA GLY A 98 -11.13 6.00 12.45
C GLY A 98 -12.39 6.85 12.49
N GLU A 99 -12.24 8.17 12.37
CA GLU A 99 -13.38 9.12 12.35
C GLU A 99 -14.40 8.84 11.23
N ILE A 100 -13.99 8.21 10.16
CA ILE A 100 -14.84 7.88 9.01
C ILE A 100 -15.12 6.37 8.88
N GLY A 101 -15.02 5.65 9.99
CA GLY A 101 -15.43 4.25 10.08
C GLY A 101 -14.30 3.23 10.10
N GLY A 102 -13.07 3.66 10.32
CA GLY A 102 -11.90 2.78 10.36
C GLY A 102 -11.44 2.34 8.97
N GLY A 103 -10.54 1.36 8.95
CA GLY A 103 -10.06 0.84 7.68
C GLY A 103 -8.59 0.39 7.72
N LYS A 104 -7.94 0.46 6.56
CA LYS A 104 -6.55 0.03 6.39
C LYS A 104 -5.68 1.21 5.96
N VAL A 105 -4.64 1.48 6.74
CA VAL A 105 -3.54 2.37 6.35
C VAL A 105 -2.35 1.49 6.01
N SER A 106 -1.90 1.56 4.80
CA SER A 106 -0.90 0.67 4.22
C SER A 106 0.31 1.46 3.70
N GLY A 107 1.37 0.76 3.34
CA GLY A 107 2.53 1.35 2.69
C GLY A 107 3.80 1.30 3.52
N ILE A 108 4.79 2.11 3.15
CA ILE A 108 6.06 2.18 3.84
C ILE A 108 5.89 3.09 5.06
N ILE A 109 5.22 2.55 6.09
CA ILE A 109 4.87 3.24 7.34
C ILE A 109 5.78 2.86 8.52
N TYR A 110 6.83 2.10 8.27
CA TYR A 110 7.79 1.62 9.26
C TYR A 110 9.14 2.34 9.20
N SER A 111 9.38 3.11 8.16
CA SER A 111 10.57 3.95 7.95
C SER A 111 10.27 4.99 6.87
N SER A 112 11.23 5.88 6.57
CA SER A 112 11.09 6.81 5.44
C SER A 112 11.16 6.10 4.09
N TRP A 113 10.53 6.72 3.09
CA TRP A 113 10.56 6.26 1.71
C TRP A 113 10.79 7.44 0.74
N PRO A 114 11.68 7.26 -0.24
CA PRO A 114 12.66 6.16 -0.35
C PRO A 114 13.77 6.28 0.71
N ALA A 115 14.43 5.16 1.03
CA ALA A 115 15.59 5.20 1.93
C ALA A 115 16.65 4.18 1.54
N THR A 116 17.91 4.57 1.79
CA THR A 116 19.09 3.72 1.59
C THR A 116 19.83 3.54 2.91
N MET A 117 20.53 2.42 3.05
CA MET A 117 21.42 2.20 4.19
C MET A 117 22.47 3.33 4.24
N PRO A 118 22.73 3.94 5.41
CA PRO A 118 23.77 4.95 5.54
C PRO A 118 25.14 4.42 5.11
N GLU A 119 25.95 5.31 4.53
CA GLU A 119 27.28 4.95 4.03
C GLU A 119 28.16 4.35 5.14
N GLY A 120 28.81 3.23 4.84
CA GLY A 120 29.68 2.52 5.78
C GLY A 120 28.94 1.57 6.75
N GLU A 121 27.62 1.60 6.80
CA GLU A 121 26.84 0.69 7.63
C GLU A 121 26.43 -0.58 6.87
N THR A 122 26.44 -1.70 7.58
CA THR A 122 26.05 -3.02 7.04
C THR A 122 25.03 -3.73 7.90
N ASP A 123 24.71 -3.18 9.09
CA ASP A 123 23.78 -3.78 10.04
C ASP A 123 22.50 -2.94 10.15
N LYS A 124 21.39 -3.46 9.62
CA LYS A 124 20.09 -2.79 9.68
C LYS A 124 19.33 -3.00 11.02
N ARG A 125 19.81 -3.87 11.91
CA ARG A 125 19.13 -4.19 13.17
C ARG A 125 18.84 -2.99 14.06
N PRO A 126 19.77 -2.02 14.27
CA PRO A 126 19.47 -0.85 15.10
C PRO A 126 18.32 0.01 14.56
N TYR A 127 18.17 0.11 13.24
CA TYR A 127 17.08 0.83 12.58
C TYR A 127 15.77 0.08 12.74
N LEU A 128 15.80 -1.24 12.55
CA LEU A 128 14.66 -2.13 12.73
C LEU A 128 14.13 -2.08 14.19
N ASP A 129 15.03 -2.10 15.17
CA ASP A 129 14.67 -2.03 16.59
C ASP A 129 13.99 -0.71 16.94
N ARG A 130 14.50 0.43 16.42
CA ARG A 130 13.86 1.74 16.59
C ARG A 130 12.49 1.80 15.92
N SER A 131 12.38 1.31 14.69
CA SER A 131 11.11 1.23 13.97
C SER A 131 10.07 0.43 14.76
N ILE A 132 10.42 -0.76 15.25
CA ILE A 132 9.52 -1.61 16.04
C ILE A 132 9.10 -0.92 17.33
N ALA A 133 10.02 -0.26 18.03
CA ALA A 133 9.70 0.49 19.26
C ALA A 133 8.72 1.63 18.97
N SER A 134 8.95 2.38 17.90
CA SER A 134 8.07 3.47 17.46
C SER A 134 6.70 2.96 17.01
N MET A 135 6.68 1.84 16.24
CA MET A 135 5.42 1.24 15.80
C MET A 135 4.58 0.74 16.98
N LYS A 136 5.18 0.17 18.03
CA LYS A 136 4.48 -0.22 19.26
C LYS A 136 3.79 0.95 19.95
N GLU A 137 4.31 2.15 19.81
CA GLU A 137 3.67 3.34 20.34
C GLU A 137 2.56 3.85 19.41
N ALA A 138 2.80 3.91 18.11
CA ALA A 138 1.87 4.40 17.11
C ALA A 138 0.62 3.51 16.99
N ILE A 139 0.79 2.19 17.08
CA ILE A 139 -0.28 1.22 16.81
C ILE A 139 -1.42 1.31 17.83
N LYS A 140 -1.19 1.81 19.01
CA LYS A 140 -2.22 1.99 20.03
C LYS A 140 -3.36 2.89 19.53
N ALA A 141 -3.01 3.95 18.79
CA ALA A 141 -4.03 4.80 18.17
C ALA A 141 -4.81 4.08 17.07
N ALA A 142 -4.18 3.16 16.35
CA ALA A 142 -4.87 2.35 15.35
C ALA A 142 -5.83 1.35 16.00
N GLU A 143 -5.42 0.70 17.10
CA GLU A 143 -6.27 -0.19 17.89
C GLU A 143 -7.50 0.55 18.47
N GLU A 144 -7.31 1.77 18.98
CA GLU A 144 -8.39 2.61 19.52
C GLU A 144 -9.38 3.13 18.48
N ASN A 145 -9.01 3.09 17.19
CA ASN A 145 -9.78 3.66 16.09
C ASN A 145 -10.20 2.64 15.02
N ASP A 146 -10.15 1.34 15.30
CA ASP A 146 -10.48 0.26 14.35
C ASP A 146 -9.70 0.35 13.03
N VAL A 147 -8.42 0.73 13.10
CA VAL A 147 -7.52 0.85 11.95
C VAL A 147 -6.48 -0.27 11.97
N ILE A 148 -6.22 -0.84 10.81
CA ILE A 148 -5.13 -1.79 10.58
C ILE A 148 -4.00 -1.09 9.85
N PHE A 149 -2.78 -1.18 10.37
CA PHE A 149 -1.56 -0.76 9.72
C PHE A 149 -0.95 -1.94 8.96
N ASN A 150 -0.79 -1.81 7.63
CA ASN A 150 -0.13 -2.83 6.83
C ASN A 150 1.25 -2.32 6.38
N VAL A 151 2.32 -2.92 6.91
CA VAL A 151 3.68 -2.60 6.51
C VAL A 151 3.97 -3.21 5.14
N GLU A 152 4.33 -2.38 4.19
CA GLU A 152 4.61 -2.81 2.83
C GLU A 152 6.04 -3.34 2.68
N VAL A 153 6.15 -4.54 2.12
CA VAL A 153 7.41 -5.14 1.73
C VAL A 153 7.81 -4.61 0.37
N VAL A 154 8.91 -3.87 0.30
CA VAL A 154 9.36 -3.24 -0.94
C VAL A 154 10.77 -3.67 -1.34
N ASN A 155 11.10 -3.50 -2.61
CA ASN A 155 12.40 -3.90 -3.14
C ASN A 155 13.56 -3.05 -2.56
N ARG A 156 14.78 -3.62 -2.60
CA ARG A 156 16.02 -3.03 -2.07
C ARG A 156 16.42 -1.70 -2.70
N PHE A 157 15.87 -1.35 -3.85
CA PHE A 157 16.16 -0.08 -4.52
C PHE A 157 15.31 1.08 -3.97
N GLU A 158 14.29 0.77 -3.17
CA GLU A 158 13.39 1.72 -2.57
C GLU A 158 13.52 1.81 -1.05
N GLN A 159 13.80 0.67 -0.36
CA GLN A 159 13.94 0.63 1.09
C GLN A 159 14.87 -0.55 1.48
N TYR A 160 15.52 -0.47 2.64
CA TYR A 160 16.48 -1.48 3.10
C TYR A 160 16.01 -2.30 4.31
N LEU A 161 14.93 -1.93 5.01
CA LEU A 161 14.53 -2.59 6.26
C LEU A 161 13.72 -3.86 6.04
N LEU A 162 12.67 -3.81 5.20
CA LEU A 162 11.78 -4.94 4.96
C LEU A 162 11.70 -5.23 3.45
N ASN A 163 12.44 -6.22 3.00
CA ASN A 163 12.52 -6.58 1.59
C ASN A 163 11.84 -7.92 1.28
N THR A 164 11.60 -8.78 2.27
CA THR A 164 10.96 -10.08 2.08
C THR A 164 9.78 -10.27 3.02
N ALA A 165 8.87 -11.18 2.65
CA ALA A 165 7.75 -11.60 3.50
C ALA A 165 8.23 -12.15 4.85
N GLU A 166 9.37 -12.86 4.87
CA GLU A 166 9.95 -13.41 6.09
C GLU A 166 10.37 -12.30 7.07
N GLU A 167 11.06 -11.26 6.58
CA GLU A 167 11.45 -10.10 7.37
C GLU A 167 10.22 -9.36 7.92
N ALA A 168 9.18 -9.21 7.10
CA ALA A 168 7.94 -8.57 7.53
C ALA A 168 7.18 -9.40 8.59
N VAL A 169 7.17 -10.72 8.48
CA VAL A 169 6.59 -11.62 9.50
C VAL A 169 7.34 -11.48 10.83
N GLU A 170 8.68 -11.41 10.81
CA GLU A 170 9.45 -11.14 12.02
C GLU A 170 9.09 -9.77 12.61
N TYR A 171 9.01 -8.73 11.77
CA TYR A 171 8.64 -7.39 12.19
C TYR A 171 7.27 -7.37 12.89
N VAL A 172 6.22 -7.88 12.26
CA VAL A 172 4.86 -7.84 12.84
C VAL A 172 4.75 -8.68 14.12
N LYS A 173 5.45 -9.82 14.20
CA LYS A 173 5.54 -10.64 15.43
C LYS A 173 6.20 -9.87 16.56
N ARG A 174 7.27 -9.13 16.27
CA ARG A 174 7.99 -8.33 17.28
C ARG A 174 7.20 -7.10 17.71
N VAL A 175 6.41 -6.48 16.81
CA VAL A 175 5.45 -5.42 17.20
C VAL A 175 4.39 -6.00 18.13
N GLY A 176 3.82 -7.15 17.82
CA GLY A 176 2.96 -7.93 18.70
C GLY A 176 1.52 -7.42 18.82
N SER A 177 1.05 -6.62 17.84
CA SER A 177 -0.35 -6.15 17.77
C SER A 177 -1.12 -6.87 16.65
N PRO A 178 -2.38 -7.24 16.85
CA PRO A 178 -3.23 -7.78 15.80
C PRO A 178 -3.56 -6.75 14.71
N ASN A 179 -3.40 -5.47 15.02
CA ASN A 179 -3.66 -4.36 14.10
C ASN A 179 -2.44 -3.98 13.23
N VAL A 180 -1.29 -4.67 13.41
CA VAL A 180 -0.19 -4.60 12.44
C VAL A 180 -0.21 -5.85 11.59
N LYS A 181 -0.27 -5.65 10.28
CA LYS A 181 -0.29 -6.69 9.24
C LYS A 181 0.74 -6.37 8.16
N ILE A 182 0.79 -7.22 7.16
CA ILE A 182 1.72 -7.13 6.03
C ILE A 182 0.95 -6.73 4.78
N LEU A 183 1.54 -5.85 3.98
CA LEU A 183 1.20 -5.64 2.58
C LEU A 183 2.28 -6.27 1.71
N LEU A 184 1.87 -7.10 0.76
CA LEU A 184 2.75 -7.64 -0.29
C LEU A 184 2.33 -7.07 -1.65
N ASP A 185 3.32 -6.61 -2.43
CA ASP A 185 3.13 -6.13 -3.80
C ASP A 185 3.84 -7.06 -4.79
N THR A 186 3.13 -7.45 -5.85
CA THR A 186 3.66 -8.35 -6.88
C THR A 186 4.89 -7.79 -7.61
N PHE A 187 4.96 -6.47 -7.81
CA PHE A 187 6.13 -5.82 -8.40
C PHE A 187 7.36 -5.97 -7.51
N HIS A 188 7.22 -5.74 -6.20
CA HIS A 188 8.32 -5.87 -5.26
C HIS A 188 8.71 -7.33 -5.03
N MET A 189 7.74 -8.23 -4.86
CA MET A 189 7.99 -9.67 -4.74
C MET A 189 8.71 -10.23 -5.97
N ASN A 190 8.41 -9.76 -7.16
CA ASN A 190 9.10 -10.20 -8.39
C ASN A 190 10.62 -9.90 -8.38
N ILE A 191 11.07 -8.96 -7.57
CA ILE A 191 12.49 -8.59 -7.45
C ILE A 191 13.16 -9.34 -6.30
N GLU A 192 12.49 -9.49 -5.17
CA GLU A 192 13.11 -9.91 -3.91
C GLU A 192 12.84 -11.37 -3.54
N GLU A 193 11.71 -11.95 -3.97
CA GLU A 193 11.29 -13.27 -3.53
C GLU A 193 11.65 -14.35 -4.56
N ASP A 194 11.99 -15.55 -4.08
CA ASP A 194 12.25 -16.69 -4.96
C ASP A 194 11.00 -17.09 -5.73
N THR A 195 9.83 -17.06 -5.09
CA THR A 195 8.51 -17.27 -5.70
C THR A 195 7.44 -16.46 -4.99
N ILE A 196 6.48 -15.93 -5.76
CA ILE A 196 5.35 -15.16 -5.24
C ILE A 196 4.48 -16.02 -4.31
N SER A 197 4.25 -17.28 -4.67
CA SER A 197 3.43 -18.18 -3.86
C SER A 197 4.03 -18.41 -2.48
N LYS A 198 5.34 -18.63 -2.39
CA LYS A 198 6.01 -18.87 -1.10
C LYS A 198 5.98 -17.62 -0.22
N ALA A 199 6.15 -16.42 -0.80
CA ALA A 199 6.04 -15.16 -0.06
C ALA A 199 4.64 -15.01 0.57
N ILE A 200 3.58 -15.25 -0.22
CA ILE A 200 2.19 -15.21 0.26
C ILE A 200 1.95 -16.24 1.37
N GLU A 201 2.42 -17.48 1.20
CA GLU A 201 2.29 -18.55 2.20
C GLU A 201 3.06 -18.21 3.49
N THR A 202 4.25 -17.62 3.35
CA THR A 202 5.06 -17.16 4.50
C THR A 202 4.34 -16.07 5.29
N ALA A 203 3.75 -15.09 4.61
CA ALA A 203 2.95 -14.06 5.25
C ALA A 203 1.70 -14.64 5.93
N GLY A 204 1.03 -15.61 5.29
CA GLY A 204 -0.07 -16.38 5.86
C GLY A 204 -1.13 -15.51 6.53
N GLY A 205 -1.48 -15.79 7.78
CA GLY A 205 -2.47 -15.02 8.55
C GLY A 205 -2.07 -13.59 8.91
N TYR A 206 -0.81 -13.20 8.67
CA TYR A 206 -0.35 -11.82 8.84
C TYR A 206 -0.60 -10.96 7.59
N LEU A 207 -0.94 -11.55 6.43
CA LEU A 207 -1.25 -10.80 5.22
C LEU A 207 -2.55 -10.00 5.40
N GLY A 208 -2.46 -8.68 5.38
CA GLY A 208 -3.58 -7.77 5.58
C GLY A 208 -4.02 -7.03 4.32
N HIS A 209 -3.10 -6.86 3.36
CA HIS A 209 -3.34 -6.14 2.10
C HIS A 209 -2.47 -6.70 0.98
N VAL A 210 -2.92 -6.57 -0.26
CA VAL A 210 -2.18 -7.01 -1.44
C VAL A 210 -2.21 -5.91 -2.50
N HIS A 211 -1.04 -5.45 -2.91
CA HIS A 211 -0.89 -4.65 -4.12
C HIS A 211 -0.54 -5.54 -5.31
N ILE A 212 -1.11 -5.21 -6.44
CA ILE A 212 -0.86 -5.94 -7.69
C ILE A 212 -0.53 -4.99 -8.84
N GLY A 213 0.47 -5.37 -9.60
CA GLY A 213 0.92 -4.76 -10.84
C GLY A 213 1.81 -5.75 -11.57
N GLU A 214 2.15 -5.45 -12.79
CA GLU A 214 3.13 -6.26 -13.52
C GLU A 214 4.56 -5.95 -13.06
N ASN A 215 5.49 -6.82 -13.43
CA ASN A 215 6.92 -6.64 -13.22
C ASN A 215 7.49 -5.31 -13.79
N ASN A 216 6.76 -4.66 -14.67
CA ASN A 216 7.10 -3.39 -15.31
C ASN A 216 6.20 -2.22 -14.87
N ARG A 217 5.46 -2.37 -13.77
CA ARG A 217 4.47 -1.40 -13.22
C ARG A 217 3.29 -1.11 -14.16
N LYS A 218 3.06 -1.94 -15.18
CA LYS A 218 1.84 -1.87 -16.00
C LYS A 218 0.65 -2.52 -15.27
N PRO A 219 -0.58 -2.26 -15.73
CA PRO A 219 -1.75 -3.00 -15.26
C PRO A 219 -1.61 -4.51 -15.45
N PRO A 220 -2.24 -5.34 -14.61
CA PRO A 220 -2.24 -6.78 -14.74
C PRO A 220 -2.57 -7.29 -16.15
N GLY A 221 -1.80 -8.26 -16.65
CA GLY A 221 -1.95 -8.86 -17.96
C GLY A 221 -0.95 -8.38 -19.03
N TYR A 222 -0.08 -7.41 -18.70
CA TYR A 222 0.90 -6.84 -19.62
C TYR A 222 2.38 -7.12 -19.26
N GLY A 223 2.62 -8.19 -18.50
CA GLY A 223 3.94 -8.60 -18.06
C GLY A 223 4.08 -10.10 -17.90
N HIS A 224 4.81 -10.52 -16.86
CA HIS A 224 5.10 -11.95 -16.62
C HIS A 224 4.86 -12.38 -15.17
N ILE A 225 4.07 -11.62 -14.42
CA ILE A 225 3.65 -12.06 -13.08
C ILE A 225 2.86 -13.37 -13.19
N PRO A 226 3.17 -14.40 -12.36
CA PRO A 226 2.50 -15.70 -12.43
C PRO A 226 1.12 -15.65 -11.75
N TRP A 227 0.13 -15.09 -12.43
CA TRP A 227 -1.20 -14.80 -11.89
C TRP A 227 -1.94 -16.01 -11.34
N GLU A 228 -1.82 -17.17 -12.00
CA GLU A 228 -2.42 -18.42 -11.53
C GLU A 228 -1.78 -18.90 -10.21
N GLU A 229 -0.48 -18.75 -10.10
CA GLU A 229 0.26 -19.10 -8.89
C GLU A 229 -0.13 -18.17 -7.73
N LEU A 230 -0.21 -16.85 -7.98
CA LEU A 230 -0.66 -15.85 -7.02
C LEU A 230 -2.07 -16.16 -6.51
N ALA A 231 -3.02 -16.35 -7.43
CA ALA A 231 -4.41 -16.62 -7.09
C ALA A 231 -4.56 -17.91 -6.26
N SER A 232 -3.85 -18.96 -6.67
CA SER A 232 -3.82 -20.23 -5.94
C SER A 232 -3.20 -20.10 -4.54
N ALA A 233 -2.14 -19.29 -4.37
CA ALA A 233 -1.52 -19.04 -3.07
C ALA A 233 -2.45 -18.26 -2.14
N LEU A 234 -3.10 -17.22 -2.62
CA LEU A 234 -4.11 -16.46 -1.85
C LEU A 234 -5.27 -17.37 -1.38
N LYS A 235 -5.72 -18.27 -2.24
CA LYS A 235 -6.75 -19.24 -1.89
C LYS A 235 -6.25 -20.22 -0.81
N ARG A 236 -5.02 -20.76 -0.93
CA ARG A 236 -4.46 -21.71 0.06
C ARG A 236 -4.39 -21.11 1.46
N ILE A 237 -4.07 -19.82 1.59
CA ILE A 237 -4.05 -19.16 2.90
C ILE A 237 -5.43 -18.61 3.31
N ASN A 238 -6.48 -18.86 2.52
CA ASN A 238 -7.83 -18.33 2.72
C ASN A 238 -7.87 -16.79 2.87
N TYR A 239 -7.14 -16.10 2.01
CA TYR A 239 -7.08 -14.63 2.06
C TYR A 239 -8.41 -14.01 1.68
N GLN A 240 -8.98 -13.18 2.58
CA GLN A 240 -10.27 -12.50 2.40
C GLN A 240 -10.12 -10.97 2.28
N GLY A 241 -8.89 -10.47 2.25
CA GLY A 241 -8.60 -9.04 2.21
C GLY A 241 -8.78 -8.42 0.83
N ALA A 242 -8.49 -7.12 0.76
CA ALA A 242 -8.50 -6.35 -0.47
C ALA A 242 -7.29 -6.68 -1.36
N ILE A 243 -7.50 -6.59 -2.68
CA ILE A 243 -6.46 -6.69 -3.70
C ILE A 243 -6.54 -5.40 -4.52
N VAL A 244 -5.51 -4.56 -4.46
CA VAL A 244 -5.52 -3.23 -5.07
C VAL A 244 -4.47 -3.15 -6.17
N MET A 245 -4.87 -2.70 -7.35
CA MET A 245 -3.94 -2.44 -8.45
C MET A 245 -3.17 -1.16 -8.21
N GLU A 246 -1.85 -1.23 -8.38
CA GLU A 246 -0.93 -0.10 -8.22
C GLU A 246 0.00 0.08 -9.44
N PRO A 247 -0.53 0.25 -10.65
CA PRO A 247 0.30 0.51 -11.82
C PRO A 247 0.65 2.00 -11.93
N PHE A 248 1.82 2.30 -12.52
CA PHE A 248 2.29 3.64 -12.76
C PHE A 248 2.83 3.78 -14.19
N LEU A 249 2.15 4.59 -15.02
CA LEU A 249 2.42 4.72 -16.45
C LEU A 249 2.86 6.12 -16.86
N ILE A 250 2.47 7.14 -16.08
CA ILE A 250 2.62 8.55 -16.42
C ILE A 250 3.94 9.09 -15.87
N PRO A 251 4.85 9.58 -16.71
CA PRO A 251 6.10 10.20 -16.25
C PRO A 251 5.88 11.65 -15.79
N GLY A 252 6.90 12.21 -15.16
CA GLY A 252 6.89 13.61 -14.72
C GLY A 252 6.03 13.83 -13.49
N GLY A 253 5.73 15.09 -13.18
CA GLY A 253 5.06 15.46 -11.94
C GLY A 253 5.82 15.00 -10.70
N GLN A 254 5.18 14.99 -9.55
CA GLN A 254 5.75 14.48 -8.31
C GLN A 254 5.69 12.94 -8.29
N VAL A 255 4.56 12.34 -8.66
CA VAL A 255 4.38 10.89 -8.70
C VAL A 255 5.43 10.22 -9.59
N GLY A 256 5.55 10.65 -10.86
CA GLY A 256 6.48 10.04 -11.80
C GLY A 256 7.95 10.12 -11.35
N ARG A 257 8.32 11.20 -10.62
CA ARG A 257 9.68 11.33 -10.04
C ARG A 257 9.87 10.41 -8.84
N ASP A 258 8.92 10.34 -7.94
CA ASP A 258 9.02 9.53 -6.71
C ASP A 258 9.06 8.04 -7.06
N ILE A 259 8.21 7.60 -7.99
CA ILE A 259 8.13 6.21 -8.48
C ILE A 259 9.18 5.91 -9.57
N LYS A 260 9.93 6.91 -10.03
CA LYS A 260 10.98 6.76 -11.06
C LYS A 260 10.45 6.30 -12.43
N VAL A 261 9.29 6.80 -12.83
CA VAL A 261 8.76 6.58 -14.17
C VAL A 261 9.42 7.57 -15.14
N TRP A 262 10.46 7.12 -15.82
CA TRP A 262 11.24 7.95 -16.75
C TRP A 262 10.84 7.77 -18.22
N ARG A 263 10.06 6.75 -18.51
CA ARG A 263 9.51 6.45 -19.82
C ARG A 263 8.01 6.61 -19.81
N ASP A 264 7.47 7.39 -20.75
CA ASP A 264 6.02 7.51 -20.90
C ASP A 264 5.43 6.20 -21.47
N MET A 265 4.66 5.52 -20.62
CA MET A 265 3.95 4.30 -20.96
C MET A 265 2.45 4.55 -21.19
N SER A 266 2.01 5.79 -21.09
CA SER A 266 0.61 6.21 -21.27
C SER A 266 0.29 6.74 -22.66
N VAL A 267 1.31 7.00 -23.51
CA VAL A 267 1.11 7.53 -24.86
C VAL A 267 0.26 6.59 -25.70
N GLY A 268 -0.87 7.10 -26.19
CA GLY A 268 -1.80 6.33 -27.02
C GLY A 268 -2.61 5.28 -26.27
N VAL A 269 -2.59 5.33 -24.94
CA VAL A 269 -3.30 4.41 -24.05
C VAL A 269 -4.53 5.11 -23.47
N ASP A 270 -5.69 4.50 -23.60
CA ASP A 270 -6.88 4.88 -22.84
C ASP A 270 -6.79 4.22 -21.45
N LEU A 271 -6.43 5.02 -20.43
CA LEU A 271 -6.20 4.52 -19.07
C LEU A 271 -7.48 3.93 -18.44
N ASP A 272 -8.64 4.47 -18.74
CA ASP A 272 -9.91 3.97 -18.21
C ASP A 272 -10.23 2.59 -18.81
N GLU A 273 -10.00 2.42 -20.10
CA GLU A 273 -10.17 1.12 -20.76
C GLU A 273 -9.15 0.09 -20.26
N GLU A 274 -7.90 0.48 -20.03
CA GLU A 274 -6.87 -0.40 -19.44
C GLU A 274 -7.23 -0.82 -18.01
N ALA A 275 -7.71 0.09 -17.19
CA ALA A 275 -8.18 -0.22 -15.85
C ALA A 275 -9.36 -1.23 -15.88
N ARG A 276 -10.32 -1.04 -16.81
CA ARG A 276 -11.47 -1.95 -17.01
C ARG A 276 -11.04 -3.36 -17.44
N LYS A 277 -10.09 -3.45 -18.36
CA LYS A 277 -9.51 -4.73 -18.79
C LYS A 277 -8.80 -5.43 -17.63
N ALA A 278 -8.03 -4.69 -16.86
CA ALA A 278 -7.24 -5.23 -15.75
C ALA A 278 -8.13 -5.76 -14.62
N VAL A 279 -9.19 -5.04 -14.21
CA VAL A 279 -10.10 -5.55 -13.17
C VAL A 279 -10.83 -6.81 -13.63
N THR A 280 -11.22 -6.86 -14.91
CA THR A 280 -11.84 -8.05 -15.52
C THR A 280 -10.89 -9.24 -15.53
N PHE A 281 -9.63 -9.00 -15.91
CA PHE A 281 -8.58 -10.01 -15.94
C PHE A 281 -8.34 -10.61 -14.55
N ILE A 282 -8.16 -9.78 -13.52
CA ILE A 282 -7.92 -10.23 -12.15
C ILE A 282 -9.11 -11.00 -11.58
N ARG A 283 -10.35 -10.51 -11.78
CA ARG A 283 -11.54 -11.25 -11.36
C ARG A 283 -11.61 -12.64 -11.96
N LYS A 284 -11.26 -12.77 -13.25
CA LYS A 284 -11.18 -14.06 -13.93
C LYS A 284 -10.13 -14.97 -13.30
N LYS A 285 -8.88 -14.47 -13.09
CA LYS A 285 -7.80 -15.26 -12.50
C LYS A 285 -8.13 -15.77 -11.09
N LEU A 286 -8.74 -14.92 -10.26
CA LEU A 286 -9.17 -15.31 -8.91
C LEU A 286 -10.32 -16.32 -8.90
N ALA A 287 -11.19 -16.29 -9.92
CA ALA A 287 -12.29 -17.23 -10.03
C ALA A 287 -11.85 -18.61 -10.57
N GLU A 288 -10.78 -18.66 -11.36
CA GLU A 288 -10.22 -19.89 -11.94
C GLU A 288 -9.34 -20.68 -10.95
N ALA A 289 -8.87 -20.07 -9.87
CA ALA A 289 -8.06 -20.69 -8.81
C ALA A 289 -8.94 -21.46 -7.80
#